data_a3d2a26a1dc95cd0879d05aa3e5c082c
#
_entry.id   a3d2a26a1dc95cd0879d05aa3e5c082c
#
_cell.length_a   1.000
_cell.length_b   1.000
_cell.length_c   1.000
_cell.angle_alpha   90.00
_cell.angle_beta   90.00
_cell.angle_gamma   90.00
#
_symmetry.space_group_name_H-M   'P 1'
#
loop_
_entity.id
_entity.type
_entity.pdbx_description
1 polymer ?
#
loop_
_entity_poly.entity_id
_entity_poly.type
_entity_poly.pdbx_seq_one_letter_code
_entity_poly.pdbx_strand_id
1 'polypeptide(L)'
;MDFFRTKENKKDQIKAFEIQCEYAISKNKPIVIHTRSSIDETIKVVKKFSSKGLRGVFHCFSGSLNQANEIIDLGFKIGVGGVLTFKNSNLKTVISQIDLSHIILETDSPYLSPEPRRGSINEPANIIYISQKLSEICVVPIELVSNITTQNVINLFDLHS
;
A
#
# COMPACT_ATOMS: atom_id res chain seq x y z
N MET A 1 6.20 -8.57 -5.69
CA MET A 1 7.19 -8.93 -6.75
C MET A 1 8.20 -7.81 -6.92
N ASP A 2 9.46 -8.12 -7.17
CA ASP A 2 10.52 -7.12 -7.38
C ASP A 2 11.28 -7.45 -8.68
N PHE A 3 10.99 -6.69 -9.74
CA PHE A 3 11.67 -6.82 -11.03
C PHE A 3 12.84 -5.86 -11.19
N PHE A 4 13.12 -5.04 -10.18
CA PHE A 4 14.27 -4.14 -10.19
C PHE A 4 15.58 -4.90 -9.97
N ARG A 5 15.59 -5.84 -9.02
CA ARG A 5 16.79 -6.60 -8.64
C ARG A 5 16.99 -7.87 -9.46
N THR A 6 15.90 -8.53 -9.90
CA THR A 6 15.95 -9.88 -10.48
C THR A 6 15.05 -9.98 -11.71
N LYS A 7 15.49 -9.34 -12.82
CA LYS A 7 14.73 -9.38 -14.10
C LYS A 7 14.63 -10.77 -14.70
N GLU A 8 15.59 -11.64 -14.43
CA GLU A 8 15.68 -12.98 -15.01
C GLU A 8 14.64 -13.96 -14.48
N ASN A 9 14.16 -13.74 -13.25
CA ASN A 9 13.23 -14.66 -12.55
C ASN A 9 11.77 -14.17 -12.55
N LYS A 10 11.36 -13.35 -13.53
CA LYS A 10 10.00 -12.81 -13.57
C LYS A 10 8.91 -13.90 -13.55
N LYS A 11 9.08 -14.97 -14.35
CA LYS A 11 8.11 -16.06 -14.42
C LYS A 11 7.97 -16.79 -13.08
N ASP A 12 9.08 -17.03 -12.40
CA ASP A 12 9.09 -17.71 -11.10
C ASP A 12 8.48 -16.85 -10.02
N GLN A 13 8.75 -15.53 -10.03
CA GLN A 13 8.13 -14.60 -9.10
C GLN A 13 6.60 -14.52 -9.31
N ILE A 14 6.14 -14.49 -10.56
CA ILE A 14 4.71 -14.51 -10.87
C ILE A 14 4.07 -15.81 -10.36
N LYS A 15 4.66 -16.96 -10.66
CA LYS A 15 4.18 -18.27 -10.20
C LYS A 15 4.13 -18.37 -8.67
N ALA A 16 5.19 -17.93 -8.00
CA ALA A 16 5.25 -17.90 -6.54
C ALA A 16 4.16 -16.99 -5.95
N PHE A 17 3.91 -15.84 -6.58
CA PHE A 17 2.87 -14.92 -6.14
C PHE A 17 1.46 -15.50 -6.37
N GLU A 18 1.21 -16.18 -7.50
CA GLU A 18 -0.07 -16.88 -7.74
C GLU A 18 -0.34 -17.93 -6.64
N ILE A 19 0.66 -18.73 -6.27
CA ILE A 19 0.55 -19.70 -5.17
C ILE A 19 0.22 -19.01 -3.84
N GLN A 20 0.84 -17.86 -3.55
CA GLN A 20 0.55 -17.09 -2.33
C GLN A 20 -0.89 -16.53 -2.34
N CYS A 21 -1.40 -16.08 -3.50
CA CYS A 21 -2.79 -15.66 -3.65
C CYS A 21 -3.77 -16.80 -3.35
N GLU A 22 -3.53 -17.99 -3.93
CA GLU A 22 -4.35 -19.18 -3.67
C GLU A 22 -4.33 -19.59 -2.20
N TYR A 23 -3.15 -19.55 -1.57
CA TYR A 23 -3.00 -19.84 -0.15
C TYR A 23 -3.77 -18.84 0.72
N ALA A 24 -3.65 -17.54 0.45
CA ALA A 24 -4.36 -16.49 1.17
C ALA A 24 -5.88 -16.69 1.09
N ILE A 25 -6.41 -17.00 -0.11
CA ILE A 25 -7.82 -17.32 -0.31
C ILE A 25 -8.22 -18.54 0.52
N SER A 26 -7.45 -19.64 0.46
CA SER A 26 -7.73 -20.88 1.18
C SER A 26 -7.78 -20.69 2.70
N LYS A 27 -7.07 -19.70 3.23
CA LYS A 27 -7.02 -19.35 4.66
C LYS A 27 -7.92 -18.18 5.02
N ASN A 28 -8.64 -17.61 4.06
CA ASN A 28 -9.41 -16.38 4.24
C ASN A 28 -8.60 -15.25 4.89
N LYS A 29 -7.33 -15.08 4.49
CA LYS A 29 -6.44 -14.06 5.04
C LYS A 29 -6.15 -12.97 4.01
N PRO A 30 -6.05 -11.70 4.43
CA PRO A 30 -5.56 -10.64 3.56
C PRO A 30 -4.07 -10.81 3.26
N ILE A 31 -3.63 -10.26 2.12
CA ILE A 31 -2.21 -10.24 1.75
C ILE A 31 -1.65 -8.82 1.74
N VAL A 32 -0.37 -8.71 2.07
CA VAL A 32 0.42 -7.48 1.93
C VAL A 32 1.33 -7.65 0.72
N ILE A 33 1.10 -6.84 -0.31
CA ILE A 33 1.74 -7.00 -1.62
C ILE A 33 2.87 -6.01 -1.79
N HIS A 34 4.09 -6.50 -1.95
CA HIS A 34 5.24 -5.70 -2.35
C HIS A 34 5.37 -5.61 -3.86
N THR A 35 5.56 -4.39 -4.39
CA THR A 35 5.83 -4.15 -5.81
C THR A 35 7.03 -3.24 -6.01
N ARG A 36 7.97 -3.65 -6.87
CA ARG A 36 9.06 -2.80 -7.33
C ARG A 36 9.31 -3.07 -8.81
N SER A 37 9.06 -2.07 -9.66
CA SER A 37 9.09 -2.22 -11.13
C SER A 37 8.21 -3.37 -11.66
N SER A 38 7.11 -3.68 -10.95
CA SER A 38 6.26 -4.86 -11.22
C SER A 38 4.78 -4.61 -10.97
N ILE A 39 4.36 -3.36 -10.78
CA ILE A 39 2.99 -3.04 -10.35
C ILE A 39 1.95 -3.53 -11.37
N ASP A 40 2.17 -3.32 -12.68
CA ASP A 40 1.21 -3.71 -13.73
C ASP A 40 1.05 -5.24 -13.79
N GLU A 41 2.17 -5.97 -13.71
CA GLU A 41 2.14 -7.43 -13.67
C GLU A 41 1.49 -7.95 -12.40
N THR A 42 1.69 -7.26 -11.27
CA THR A 42 1.04 -7.61 -10.00
C THR A 42 -0.46 -7.41 -10.08
N ILE A 43 -0.93 -6.28 -10.64
CA ILE A 43 -2.36 -6.01 -10.87
C ILE A 43 -2.97 -7.11 -11.77
N LYS A 44 -2.28 -7.49 -12.86
CA LYS A 44 -2.74 -8.57 -13.74
C LYS A 44 -2.92 -9.91 -13.02
N VAL A 45 -2.00 -10.24 -12.10
CA VAL A 45 -2.11 -11.47 -11.29
C VAL A 45 -3.28 -11.35 -10.33
N VAL A 46 -3.36 -10.26 -9.54
CA VAL A 46 -4.44 -10.03 -8.56
C VAL A 46 -5.81 -10.10 -9.22
N LYS A 47 -5.96 -9.54 -10.42
CA LYS A 47 -7.21 -9.57 -11.20
C LYS A 47 -7.74 -10.99 -11.47
N LYS A 48 -6.86 -12.00 -11.60
CA LYS A 48 -7.26 -13.41 -11.75
C LYS A 48 -7.93 -14.00 -10.49
N PHE A 49 -7.70 -13.39 -9.34
CA PHE A 49 -8.11 -13.89 -8.04
C PHE A 49 -9.12 -13.00 -7.30
N SER A 50 -9.36 -11.77 -7.77
CA SER A 50 -10.25 -10.81 -7.09
C SER A 50 -11.68 -11.37 -6.92
N SER A 51 -12.23 -12.02 -7.95
CA SER A 51 -13.55 -12.65 -7.87
C SER A 51 -13.62 -13.88 -6.96
N LYS A 52 -12.47 -14.37 -6.50
CA LYS A 52 -12.34 -15.54 -5.59
C LYS A 52 -12.19 -15.14 -4.12
N GLY A 53 -12.38 -13.85 -3.79
CA GLY A 53 -12.28 -13.34 -2.42
C GLY A 53 -10.88 -12.94 -1.97
N LEU A 54 -9.92 -12.80 -2.89
CA LEU A 54 -8.61 -12.26 -2.54
C LEU A 54 -8.75 -10.80 -2.13
N ARG A 55 -8.20 -10.44 -0.95
CA ARG A 55 -8.18 -9.07 -0.41
C ARG A 55 -6.81 -8.73 0.15
N GLY A 56 -6.49 -7.46 0.28
CA GLY A 56 -5.18 -7.06 0.79
C GLY A 56 -4.86 -5.59 0.58
N VAL A 57 -3.59 -5.28 0.67
CA VAL A 57 -3.03 -3.94 0.49
C VAL A 57 -1.79 -3.99 -0.42
N PHE A 58 -1.71 -3.05 -1.35
CA PHE A 58 -0.47 -2.77 -2.07
C PHE A 58 0.39 -1.88 -1.19
N HIS A 59 1.35 -2.50 -0.53
CA HIS A 59 2.29 -1.89 0.38
C HIS A 59 3.23 -0.91 -0.34
N CYS A 60 3.55 0.18 0.33
CA CYS A 60 4.48 1.22 -0.13
C CYS A 60 4.19 1.68 -1.57
N PHE A 61 2.91 1.96 -1.83
CA PHE A 61 2.44 2.33 -3.16
C PHE A 61 3.18 3.56 -3.71
N SER A 62 3.62 3.45 -4.96
CA SER A 62 4.32 4.52 -5.67
C SER A 62 3.93 4.59 -7.16
N GLY A 63 2.76 4.07 -7.50
CA GLY A 63 2.23 4.02 -8.86
C GLY A 63 1.51 5.29 -9.30
N SER A 64 0.91 5.22 -10.49
CA SER A 64 0.05 6.26 -11.06
C SER A 64 -1.37 6.22 -10.50
N LEU A 65 -2.15 7.28 -10.76
CA LEU A 65 -3.57 7.32 -10.40
C LEU A 65 -4.37 6.20 -11.07
N ASN A 66 -4.10 5.89 -12.34
CA ASN A 66 -4.78 4.81 -13.03
C ASN A 66 -4.52 3.45 -12.35
N GLN A 67 -3.27 3.18 -11.96
CA GLN A 67 -2.93 1.97 -11.21
C GLN A 67 -3.59 1.94 -9.83
N ALA A 68 -3.67 3.07 -9.14
CA ALA A 68 -4.37 3.16 -7.87
C ALA A 68 -5.86 2.85 -8.01
N ASN A 69 -6.52 3.42 -9.02
CA ASN A 69 -7.94 3.15 -9.30
C ASN A 69 -8.17 1.66 -9.64
N GLU A 70 -7.33 1.05 -10.49
CA GLU A 70 -7.44 -0.38 -10.78
C GLU A 70 -7.30 -1.25 -9.52
N ILE A 71 -6.38 -0.91 -8.62
CA ILE A 71 -6.18 -1.61 -7.34
C ILE A 71 -7.42 -1.48 -6.45
N ILE A 72 -7.99 -0.29 -6.38
CA ILE A 72 -9.20 0.01 -5.59
C ILE A 72 -10.41 -0.75 -6.16
N ASP A 73 -10.60 -0.75 -7.48
CA ASP A 73 -11.68 -1.45 -8.17
C ASP A 73 -11.61 -2.98 -7.94
N LEU A 74 -10.41 -3.50 -7.71
CA LEU A 74 -10.19 -4.90 -7.33
C LEU A 74 -10.44 -5.18 -5.83
N GLY A 75 -10.85 -4.18 -5.04
CA GLY A 75 -11.15 -4.30 -3.61
C GLY A 75 -9.92 -4.24 -2.70
N PHE A 76 -8.76 -3.79 -3.21
CA PHE A 76 -7.54 -3.66 -2.43
C PHE A 76 -7.36 -2.26 -1.85
N LYS A 77 -6.59 -2.18 -0.77
CA LYS A 77 -6.16 -0.92 -0.15
C LYS A 77 -4.83 -0.44 -0.72
N ILE A 78 -4.59 0.85 -0.58
CA ILE A 78 -3.35 1.55 -0.94
C ILE A 78 -2.55 1.80 0.33
N GLY A 79 -1.37 1.21 0.45
CA GLY A 79 -0.43 1.44 1.54
C GLY A 79 0.38 2.71 1.30
N VAL A 80 0.28 3.67 2.20
CA VAL A 80 0.93 4.98 2.09
C VAL A 80 1.94 5.15 3.22
N GLY A 81 3.22 5.23 2.84
CA GLY A 81 4.35 5.35 3.74
C GLY A 81 5.11 6.67 3.63
N GLY A 82 6.32 6.69 4.16
CA GLY A 82 7.20 7.88 4.24
C GLY A 82 7.45 8.61 2.92
N VAL A 83 7.36 7.90 1.79
CA VAL A 83 7.51 8.45 0.43
C VAL A 83 6.52 9.60 0.15
N LEU A 84 5.34 9.60 0.79
CA LEU A 84 4.37 10.68 0.69
C LEU A 84 4.96 12.05 1.09
N THR A 85 5.90 12.07 2.03
CA THR A 85 6.49 13.30 2.56
C THR A 85 7.64 13.83 1.70
N PHE A 86 8.20 13.01 0.79
CA PHE A 86 9.39 13.37 0.02
C PHE A 86 9.13 14.51 -0.95
N LYS A 87 10.10 15.44 -1.06
CA LYS A 87 9.98 16.65 -1.90
C LYS A 87 9.71 16.33 -3.37
N ASN A 88 10.40 15.32 -3.90
CA ASN A 88 10.37 14.95 -5.32
C ASN A 88 9.37 13.81 -5.62
N SER A 89 8.45 13.50 -4.70
CA SER A 89 7.46 12.45 -4.91
C SER A 89 6.21 12.98 -5.61
N ASN A 90 5.82 12.35 -6.71
CA ASN A 90 4.55 12.60 -7.39
C ASN A 90 3.36 11.97 -6.65
N LEU A 91 3.63 11.20 -5.59
CA LEU A 91 2.59 10.48 -4.85
C LEU A 91 1.54 11.41 -4.24
N LYS A 92 1.92 12.64 -3.87
CA LYS A 92 0.99 13.67 -3.35
C LYS A 92 -0.18 13.93 -4.30
N THR A 93 0.12 14.10 -5.59
CA THR A 93 -0.88 14.36 -6.62
C THR A 93 -1.80 13.16 -6.86
N VAL A 94 -1.29 11.94 -6.69
CA VAL A 94 -2.10 10.73 -6.78
C VAL A 94 -3.00 10.60 -5.56
N ILE A 95 -2.44 10.71 -4.36
CA ILE A 95 -3.16 10.52 -3.10
C ILE A 95 -4.24 11.59 -2.85
N SER A 96 -4.04 12.83 -3.34
CA SER A 96 -5.08 13.87 -3.24
C SER A 96 -6.37 13.55 -3.99
N GLN A 97 -6.37 12.53 -4.84
CA GLN A 97 -7.53 12.11 -5.65
C GLN A 97 -8.11 10.77 -5.18
N ILE A 98 -7.61 10.22 -4.07
CA ILE A 98 -8.05 8.94 -3.51
C ILE A 98 -8.79 9.18 -2.20
N ASP A 99 -9.96 8.58 -2.05
CA ASP A 99 -10.71 8.64 -0.80
C ASP A 99 -9.97 7.93 0.33
N LEU A 100 -10.00 8.52 1.53
CA LEU A 100 -9.31 7.99 2.72
C LEU A 100 -9.74 6.56 3.08
N SER A 101 -10.96 6.17 2.73
CA SER A 101 -11.47 4.80 2.96
C SER A 101 -10.65 3.72 2.23
N HIS A 102 -9.86 4.09 1.23
CA HIS A 102 -9.00 3.18 0.48
C HIS A 102 -7.54 3.18 0.96
N ILE A 103 -7.18 4.03 1.94
CA ILE A 103 -5.80 4.25 2.36
C ILE A 103 -5.51 3.52 3.69
N ILE A 104 -4.35 2.88 3.76
CA ILE A 104 -3.72 2.39 4.99
C ILE A 104 -2.40 3.11 5.16
N LEU A 105 -2.09 3.59 6.38
CA LEU A 105 -0.80 4.18 6.71
C LEU A 105 0.18 3.11 7.17
N GLU A 106 1.43 3.28 6.80
CA GLU A 106 2.55 2.40 7.17
C GLU A 106 3.86 3.17 7.27
N THR A 107 4.91 2.56 7.82
CA THR A 107 6.22 3.22 7.95
C THR A 107 7.32 2.59 7.09
N ASP A 108 7.23 1.29 6.80
CA ASP A 108 8.30 0.48 6.20
C ASP A 108 9.62 0.53 6.99
N SER A 109 9.50 0.71 8.33
CA SER A 109 10.67 0.75 9.22
C SER A 109 11.52 -0.52 9.09
N PRO A 110 12.86 -0.41 9.09
CA PRO A 110 13.69 0.76 9.39
C PRO A 110 14.02 1.64 8.18
N TYR A 111 13.34 1.46 7.05
CA TYR A 111 13.59 2.16 5.78
C TYR A 111 12.64 3.35 5.60
N LEU A 112 12.86 4.13 4.54
CA LEU A 112 11.98 5.18 4.02
C LEU A 112 11.54 6.22 5.07
N SER A 113 12.46 6.62 5.96
CA SER A 113 12.21 7.63 6.98
C SER A 113 11.56 8.89 6.39
N PRO A 114 10.40 9.35 6.92
CA PRO A 114 9.69 10.51 6.38
C PRO A 114 10.42 11.83 6.70
N GLU A 115 10.07 12.92 6.01
CA GLU A 115 10.40 14.26 6.46
C GLU A 115 9.67 14.55 7.80
N PRO A 116 10.32 15.20 8.79
CA PRO A 116 11.67 15.77 8.76
C PRO A 116 12.79 14.80 9.19
N ARG A 117 12.51 13.51 9.29
CA ARG A 117 13.46 12.47 9.77
C ARG A 117 14.32 11.84 8.66
N ARG A 118 14.35 12.44 7.45
CA ARG A 118 15.19 11.93 6.35
C ARG A 118 16.65 11.76 6.76
N GLY A 119 17.24 10.61 6.36
CA GLY A 119 18.64 10.29 6.69
C GLY A 119 18.85 9.59 8.03
N SER A 120 17.83 9.47 8.88
CA SER A 120 17.87 8.65 10.10
C SER A 120 17.26 7.28 9.87
N ILE A 121 17.50 6.34 10.78
CA ILE A 121 16.78 5.07 10.83
C ILE A 121 15.30 5.36 11.10
N ASN A 122 14.41 4.76 10.31
CA ASN A 122 12.98 4.91 10.49
C ASN A 122 12.47 4.03 11.64
N GLU A 123 11.41 4.47 12.29
CA GLU A 123 10.75 3.78 13.39
C GLU A 123 9.22 3.88 13.29
N PRO A 124 8.43 2.98 13.89
CA PRO A 124 6.97 2.99 13.79
C PRO A 124 6.34 4.29 14.27
N ALA A 125 6.92 4.98 15.26
CA ALA A 125 6.44 6.26 15.78
C ALA A 125 6.40 7.37 14.71
N ASN A 126 7.21 7.25 13.65
CA ASN A 126 7.25 8.23 12.56
C ASN A 126 6.00 8.22 11.68
N ILE A 127 5.04 7.31 11.91
CA ILE A 127 3.73 7.31 11.24
C ILE A 127 2.98 8.64 11.43
N ILE A 128 3.25 9.36 12.51
CA ILE A 128 2.64 10.66 12.79
C ILE A 128 2.95 11.68 11.69
N TYR A 129 4.18 11.72 11.17
CA TYR A 129 4.55 12.64 10.09
C TYR A 129 3.87 12.31 8.77
N ILE A 130 3.61 11.02 8.52
CA ILE A 130 2.89 10.56 7.34
C ILE A 130 1.41 10.94 7.45
N SER A 131 0.81 10.72 8.62
CA SER A 131 -0.57 11.12 8.93
C SER A 131 -0.79 12.63 8.80
N GLN A 132 0.13 13.45 9.37
CA GLN A 132 0.11 14.90 9.21
C GLN A 132 0.16 15.31 7.74
N LYS A 133 1.05 14.68 6.96
CA LYS A 133 1.16 14.98 5.54
C LYS A 133 -0.08 14.61 4.75
N LEU A 134 -0.71 13.48 5.08
CA LEU A 134 -1.96 13.07 4.46
C LEU A 134 -3.11 14.03 4.80
N SER A 135 -3.20 14.47 6.05
CA SER A 135 -4.15 15.50 6.52
C SER A 135 -4.02 16.80 5.72
N GLU A 136 -2.79 17.28 5.50
CA GLU A 136 -2.53 18.47 4.67
C GLU A 136 -2.97 18.29 3.23
N ILE A 137 -2.70 17.13 2.62
CA ILE A 137 -3.02 16.84 1.22
C ILE A 137 -4.52 16.73 1.01
N CYS A 138 -5.23 16.05 1.92
CA CYS A 138 -6.68 15.85 1.84
C CYS A 138 -7.48 17.04 2.39
N VAL A 139 -6.82 18.03 3.03
CA VAL A 139 -7.45 19.21 3.65
C VAL A 139 -8.51 18.79 4.69
N VAL A 140 -8.17 17.86 5.57
CA VAL A 140 -9.04 17.35 6.63
C VAL A 140 -8.29 17.28 7.99
N PRO A 141 -9.00 17.28 9.13
CA PRO A 141 -8.35 17.11 10.44
C PRO A 141 -7.54 15.81 10.55
N ILE A 142 -6.41 15.84 11.24
CA ILE A 142 -5.55 14.66 11.44
C ILE A 142 -6.28 13.54 12.19
N GLU A 143 -7.21 13.88 13.08
CA GLU A 143 -8.05 12.94 13.82
C GLU A 143 -8.92 12.12 12.85
N LEU A 144 -9.46 12.76 11.81
CA LEU A 144 -10.25 12.08 10.79
C LEU A 144 -9.38 11.11 9.98
N VAL A 145 -8.17 11.54 9.58
CA VAL A 145 -7.20 10.65 8.91
C VAL A 145 -6.90 9.45 9.79
N SER A 146 -6.54 9.69 11.06
CA SER A 146 -6.21 8.62 12.02
C SER A 146 -7.37 7.63 12.18
N ASN A 147 -8.59 8.12 12.39
CA ASN A 147 -9.76 7.29 12.60
C ASN A 147 -10.07 6.42 11.36
N ILE A 148 -10.12 7.02 10.16
CA ILE A 148 -10.47 6.29 8.94
C ILE A 148 -9.38 5.27 8.60
N THR A 149 -8.10 5.65 8.59
CA THR A 149 -7.03 4.73 8.19
C THR A 149 -6.85 3.60 9.21
N THR A 150 -7.06 3.86 10.51
CA THR A 150 -7.08 2.81 11.54
C THR A 150 -8.24 1.85 11.32
N GLN A 151 -9.45 2.36 11.05
CA GLN A 151 -10.61 1.51 10.77
C GLN A 151 -10.41 0.65 9.52
N ASN A 152 -9.74 1.20 8.49
CA ASN A 152 -9.38 0.43 7.29
C ASN A 152 -8.46 -0.76 7.62
N VAL A 153 -7.49 -0.58 8.53
CA VAL A 153 -6.62 -1.68 9.00
C VAL A 153 -7.42 -2.71 9.78
N ILE A 154 -8.22 -2.27 10.76
CA ILE A 154 -9.06 -3.15 11.58
C ILE A 154 -9.95 -4.02 10.68
N ASN A 155 -10.63 -3.40 9.71
CA ASN A 155 -11.53 -4.10 8.80
C ASN A 155 -10.79 -5.05 7.85
N LEU A 156 -9.62 -4.65 7.32
CA LEU A 156 -8.88 -5.48 6.38
C LEU A 156 -8.29 -6.73 7.05
N PHE A 157 -7.76 -6.57 8.26
CA PHE A 157 -7.02 -7.63 8.96
C PHE A 157 -7.86 -8.38 10.01
N ASP A 158 -9.17 -8.06 10.11
CA ASP A 158 -10.11 -8.67 11.07
C ASP A 158 -9.60 -8.50 12.53
N LEU A 159 -9.08 -7.30 12.86
CA LEU A 159 -8.57 -6.98 14.20
C LEU A 159 -9.71 -6.53 15.12
N HIS A 160 -10.59 -7.46 15.46
CA HIS A 160 -11.63 -7.20 16.45
C HIS A 160 -11.04 -7.41 17.85
N SER A 161 -11.08 -6.37 18.69
CA SER A 161 -10.74 -6.39 20.11
C SER A 161 -11.89 -6.98 20.94
#